data_97ce207d8bdf7130e2cd037362ad0685
#
_entry.id   97ce207d8bdf7130e2cd037362ad0685
#
_cell.length_a   1.000
_cell.length_b   1.000
_cell.length_c   1.000
_cell.angle_alpha   90.00
_cell.angle_beta   90.00
_cell.angle_gamma   90.00
#
_symmetry.space_group_name_H-M   'P 1'
#
loop_
_entity.id
_entity.type
_entity.pdbx_description
1 polymer ?
#
loop_
_entity_poly.entity_id
_entity_poly.type
_entity_poly.pdbx_seq_one_letter_code
_entity_poly.pdbx_strand_id
1 'polypeptide(L)'
;GLAIDLGLKKESIDFIRPDFPYIGICQQFREKSVPYGFIERYPREKEHITGIAHEPWHFRYVGTPHAEIMREYHFCLEEYIDFLKRFSQDQPYTFYKDSQEIQIFYLKADTESVSLEVAEDGSLSVSGNNVDGYIITEWRG
;
A
#
# COMPACT_ATOMS: atom_id res chain seq x y z
N GLY A 1 -13.47 -3.44 -5.36
CA GLY A 1 -12.43 -4.20 -4.77
C GLY A 1 -11.03 -3.71 -5.07
N LEU A 2 -10.18 -3.72 -4.04
CA LEU A 2 -8.77 -3.34 -4.15
C LEU A 2 -7.83 -4.54 -3.97
N ALA A 3 -8.35 -5.76 -3.93
CA ALA A 3 -7.57 -6.98 -3.76
C ALA A 3 -7.84 -7.97 -4.90
N ILE A 4 -6.84 -8.76 -5.23
CA ILE A 4 -6.90 -9.82 -6.22
C ILE A 4 -6.16 -11.06 -5.71
N ASP A 5 -6.69 -12.23 -6.06
CA ASP A 5 -6.00 -13.50 -5.89
C ASP A 5 -5.50 -13.99 -7.24
N LEU A 6 -4.25 -14.37 -7.30
CA LEU A 6 -3.58 -14.81 -8.52
C LEU A 6 -3.11 -16.26 -8.37
N GLY A 7 -3.22 -17.03 -9.44
CA GLY A 7 -2.76 -18.41 -9.47
C GLY A 7 -2.19 -18.81 -10.82
N LEU A 8 -1.32 -19.80 -10.81
CA LEU A 8 -0.86 -20.44 -12.04
C LEU A 8 -2.03 -21.16 -12.73
N LYS A 9 -2.13 -20.99 -14.05
CA LYS A 9 -3.09 -21.74 -14.86
C LYS A 9 -2.67 -23.21 -14.90
N LYS A 10 -3.52 -24.08 -14.34
CA LYS A 10 -3.36 -25.54 -14.29
C LYS A 10 -4.66 -26.21 -14.72
N GLU A 11 -4.62 -27.52 -14.98
CA GLU A 11 -5.84 -28.31 -15.28
C GLU A 11 -6.85 -28.29 -14.12
N SER A 12 -6.32 -28.28 -12.88
CA SER A 12 -7.14 -28.10 -11.67
C SER A 12 -6.60 -26.92 -10.88
N ILE A 13 -7.47 -25.94 -10.59
CA ILE A 13 -7.14 -24.74 -9.84
C ILE A 13 -7.88 -24.81 -8.50
N ASP A 14 -7.12 -24.72 -7.40
CA ASP A 14 -7.72 -24.43 -6.08
C ASP A 14 -8.03 -22.93 -6.01
N PHE A 15 -9.31 -22.56 -6.03
CA PHE A 15 -9.75 -21.18 -5.97
C PHE A 15 -9.69 -20.58 -4.56
N ILE A 16 -9.47 -21.40 -3.52
CA ILE A 16 -9.33 -20.95 -2.13
C ILE A 16 -7.86 -20.68 -1.81
N ARG A 17 -6.96 -21.55 -2.32
CA ARG A 17 -5.51 -21.47 -2.11
C ARG A 17 -4.77 -21.68 -3.43
N PRO A 18 -4.86 -20.71 -4.36
CA PRO A 18 -4.20 -20.84 -5.63
C PRO A 18 -2.69 -20.92 -5.49
N ASP A 19 -2.06 -21.72 -6.35
CA ASP A 19 -0.62 -21.86 -6.34
C ASP A 19 0.04 -20.64 -6.99
N PHE A 20 0.83 -19.91 -6.21
CA PHE A 20 1.56 -18.73 -6.67
C PHE A 20 2.97 -18.69 -6.05
N PRO A 21 3.90 -19.53 -6.57
CA PRO A 21 5.22 -19.76 -5.98
C PRO A 21 6.15 -18.53 -6.13
N TYR A 22 7.23 -18.51 -5.33
CA TYR A 22 8.27 -17.47 -5.37
C TYR A 22 9.34 -17.74 -6.43
N ILE A 23 8.93 -18.20 -7.60
CA ILE A 23 9.80 -18.47 -8.76
C ILE A 23 9.14 -18.04 -10.07
N GLY A 24 9.94 -17.91 -11.12
CA GLY A 24 9.47 -17.68 -12.48
C GLY A 24 8.58 -16.47 -12.63
N ILE A 25 7.48 -16.61 -13.37
CA ILE A 25 6.55 -15.50 -13.69
C ILE A 25 5.87 -14.96 -12.43
N CYS A 26 5.59 -15.78 -11.43
CA CYS A 26 4.96 -15.34 -10.18
C CYS A 26 5.90 -14.43 -9.38
N GLN A 27 7.18 -14.75 -9.32
CA GLN A 27 8.18 -13.89 -8.69
C GLN A 27 8.37 -12.58 -9.47
N GLN A 28 8.43 -12.66 -10.80
CA GLN A 28 8.49 -11.44 -11.62
C GLN A 28 7.28 -10.53 -11.42
N PHE A 29 6.09 -11.10 -11.24
CA PHE A 29 4.91 -10.30 -10.94
C PHE A 29 5.07 -9.58 -9.60
N ARG A 30 5.51 -10.25 -8.52
CA ARG A 30 5.74 -9.61 -7.21
C ARG A 30 6.67 -8.41 -7.31
N GLU A 31 7.77 -8.56 -8.05
CA GLU A 31 8.77 -7.51 -8.21
C GLU A 31 8.26 -6.33 -9.04
N LYS A 32 7.58 -6.65 -10.16
CA LYS A 32 7.14 -5.66 -11.14
C LYS A 32 5.82 -4.98 -10.79
N SER A 33 5.01 -5.56 -9.94
CA SER A 33 3.71 -4.99 -9.55
C SER A 33 3.81 -3.84 -8.54
N VAL A 34 4.92 -3.76 -7.80
CA VAL A 34 5.11 -2.73 -6.77
C VAL A 34 5.11 -1.30 -7.33
N PRO A 35 5.80 -0.96 -8.44
CA PRO A 35 5.69 0.37 -9.05
C PRO A 35 4.28 0.71 -9.55
N TYR A 36 3.41 -0.28 -9.69
CA TYR A 36 2.00 -0.10 -10.03
C TYR A 36 1.06 -0.07 -8.81
N GLY A 37 1.63 -0.03 -7.62
CA GLY A 37 0.87 0.15 -6.38
C GLY A 37 0.35 -1.13 -5.72
N PHE A 38 0.84 -2.32 -6.10
CA PHE A 38 0.43 -3.58 -5.50
C PHE A 38 1.45 -4.11 -4.50
N ILE A 39 0.95 -4.71 -3.43
CA ILE A 39 1.72 -5.44 -2.42
C ILE A 39 1.20 -6.87 -2.26
N GLU A 40 2.08 -7.82 -1.90
CA GLU A 40 1.65 -9.06 -1.28
C GLU A 40 1.11 -8.74 0.12
N ARG A 41 -0.16 -9.06 0.38
CA ARG A 41 -0.86 -8.55 1.56
C ARG A 41 -0.48 -9.27 2.86
N TYR A 42 -0.24 -10.58 2.78
CA TYR A 42 -0.02 -11.45 3.93
C TYR A 42 1.27 -12.26 3.78
N PRO A 43 2.45 -11.60 3.87
CA PRO A 43 3.74 -12.29 3.78
C PRO A 43 4.00 -13.12 5.04
N ARG A 44 4.71 -14.23 4.90
CA ARG A 44 4.95 -15.22 5.96
C ARG A 44 5.57 -14.62 7.22
N GLU A 45 6.55 -13.76 7.07
CA GLU A 45 7.27 -13.13 8.16
C GLU A 45 6.45 -12.12 8.96
N LYS A 46 5.24 -11.77 8.50
CA LYS A 46 4.33 -10.80 9.12
C LYS A 46 3.06 -11.42 9.71
N GLU A 47 2.94 -12.74 9.72
CA GLU A 47 1.75 -13.43 10.27
C GLU A 47 1.43 -13.00 11.71
N HIS A 48 2.46 -12.75 12.52
CA HIS A 48 2.30 -12.31 13.92
C HIS A 48 1.77 -10.87 14.05
N ILE A 49 1.84 -10.06 13.00
CA ILE A 49 1.33 -8.67 12.96
C ILE A 49 -0.05 -8.64 12.28
N THR A 50 -0.16 -9.28 11.13
CA THR A 50 -1.40 -9.28 10.35
C THR A 50 -2.51 -10.15 10.97
N GLY A 51 -2.13 -11.16 11.78
CA GLY A 51 -3.04 -12.15 12.31
C GLY A 51 -3.58 -13.14 11.27
N ILE A 52 -3.07 -13.09 10.05
CA ILE A 52 -3.47 -13.91 8.90
C ILE A 52 -2.30 -14.80 8.48
N ALA A 53 -2.59 -16.09 8.22
CA ALA A 53 -1.62 -17.02 7.68
C ALA A 53 -1.12 -16.55 6.31
N HIS A 54 0.10 -16.94 5.95
CA HIS A 54 0.74 -16.60 4.69
C HIS A 54 -0.12 -16.92 3.46
N GLU A 55 -0.35 -15.93 2.62
CA GLU A 55 -1.13 -16.02 1.38
C GLU A 55 -0.31 -15.49 0.19
N PRO A 56 0.54 -16.29 -0.45
CA PRO A 56 1.41 -15.84 -1.53
C PRO A 56 0.67 -15.42 -2.80
N TRP A 57 -0.61 -15.74 -2.90
CA TRP A 57 -1.51 -15.43 -4.03
C TRP A 57 -2.26 -14.11 -3.86
N HIS A 58 -2.36 -13.56 -2.61
CA HIS A 58 -3.24 -12.45 -2.28
C HIS A 58 -2.51 -11.11 -2.37
N PHE A 59 -2.92 -10.28 -3.33
CA PHE A 59 -2.34 -8.96 -3.58
C PHE A 59 -3.35 -7.85 -3.30
N ARG A 60 -2.85 -6.79 -2.70
CA ARG A 60 -3.63 -5.60 -2.38
C ARG A 60 -3.08 -4.40 -3.15
N TYR A 61 -3.98 -3.65 -3.81
CA TYR A 61 -3.66 -2.33 -4.32
C TYR A 61 -3.67 -1.31 -3.17
N VAL A 62 -2.56 -0.64 -2.99
CA VAL A 62 -2.38 0.46 -2.02
C VAL A 62 -2.01 1.77 -2.70
N GLY A 63 -1.75 1.73 -4.00
CA GLY A 63 -1.36 2.87 -4.81
C GLY A 63 0.13 3.20 -4.75
N THR A 64 0.54 4.15 -5.59
CA THR A 64 1.89 4.72 -5.62
C THR A 64 1.88 6.06 -4.91
N PRO A 65 2.94 6.42 -4.16
CA PRO A 65 4.20 5.68 -3.95
C PRO A 65 4.13 4.66 -2.80
N HIS A 66 2.95 4.41 -2.20
CA HIS A 66 2.79 3.65 -0.96
C HIS A 66 3.41 2.25 -1.04
N ALA A 67 3.15 1.50 -2.14
CA ALA A 67 3.72 0.17 -2.32
C ALA A 67 5.26 0.17 -2.39
N GLU A 68 5.86 1.20 -2.96
CA GLU A 68 7.31 1.35 -3.05
C GLU A 68 7.92 1.65 -1.68
N ILE A 69 7.31 2.54 -0.90
CA ILE A 69 7.71 2.85 0.47
C ILE A 69 7.59 1.61 1.36
N MET A 70 6.47 0.87 1.27
CA MET A 70 6.28 -0.36 2.03
C MET A 70 7.36 -1.40 1.70
N ARG A 71 7.73 -1.55 0.43
CA ARG A 71 8.81 -2.45 0.01
C ARG A 71 10.16 -2.01 0.56
N GLU A 72 10.48 -0.72 0.50
CA GLU A 72 11.75 -0.16 0.98
C GLU A 72 11.96 -0.43 2.47
N TYR A 73 10.92 -0.23 3.28
CA TYR A 73 10.96 -0.43 4.73
C TYR A 73 10.59 -1.84 5.18
N HIS A 74 10.26 -2.74 4.25
CA HIS A 74 9.74 -4.09 4.54
C HIS A 74 8.50 -4.09 5.46
N PHE A 75 7.62 -3.13 5.28
CA PHE A 75 6.37 -3.01 6.03
C PHE A 75 5.27 -3.90 5.46
N CYS A 76 4.48 -4.55 6.34
CA CYS A 76 3.12 -4.93 6.00
C CYS A 76 2.19 -3.71 6.10
N LEU A 77 0.93 -3.85 5.69
CA LEU A 77 0.00 -2.72 5.66
C LEU A 77 -0.25 -2.13 7.05
N GLU A 78 -0.34 -2.95 8.08
CA GLU A 78 -0.53 -2.54 9.48
C GLU A 78 0.63 -1.67 9.97
N GLU A 79 1.86 -2.11 9.74
CA GLU A 79 3.07 -1.36 10.11
C GLU A 79 3.14 -0.03 9.35
N TYR A 80 2.75 -0.03 8.08
CA TYR A 80 2.75 1.18 7.26
C TYR A 80 1.72 2.20 7.72
N ILE A 81 0.52 1.77 8.09
CA ILE A 81 -0.50 2.66 8.67
C ILE A 81 0.02 3.29 9.97
N ASP A 82 0.62 2.50 10.86
CA ASP A 82 1.18 2.99 12.11
C ASP A 82 2.38 3.93 11.87
N PHE A 83 3.19 3.66 10.87
CA PHE A 83 4.26 4.55 10.44
C PHE A 83 3.71 5.90 10.00
N LEU A 84 2.67 5.94 9.16
CA LEU A 84 2.11 7.18 8.63
C LEU A 84 1.39 8.01 9.69
N LYS A 85 0.86 7.43 10.76
CA LYS A 85 0.25 8.15 11.88
C LYS A 85 1.21 9.12 12.61
N ARG A 86 2.51 9.02 12.37
CA ARG A 86 3.52 9.93 12.94
C ARG A 86 3.67 11.24 12.17
N PHE A 87 3.05 11.36 11.00
CA PHE A 87 3.19 12.50 10.11
C PHE A 87 1.87 13.27 10.00
N SER A 88 1.96 14.59 10.15
CA SER A 88 0.85 15.53 10.03
C SER A 88 1.02 16.42 8.79
N GLN A 89 0.02 17.24 8.48
CA GLN A 89 0.11 18.22 7.40
C GLN A 89 1.29 19.19 7.59
N ASP A 90 1.58 19.62 8.82
CA ASP A 90 2.70 20.51 9.11
C ASP A 90 4.08 19.83 9.06
N GLN A 91 4.09 18.52 9.23
CA GLN A 91 5.30 17.68 9.22
C GLN A 91 5.05 16.39 8.43
N PRO A 92 4.87 16.48 7.10
CA PRO A 92 4.58 15.32 6.26
C PRO A 92 5.80 14.42 6.08
N TYR A 93 5.55 13.16 5.78
CA TYR A 93 6.57 12.28 5.21
C TYR A 93 6.83 12.70 3.76
N THR A 94 8.08 12.98 3.41
CA THR A 94 8.44 13.37 2.05
C THR A 94 9.14 12.22 1.35
N PHE A 95 8.62 11.86 0.19
CA PHE A 95 9.16 10.86 -0.72
C PHE A 95 9.49 11.52 -2.06
N TYR A 96 10.61 11.13 -2.66
CA TYR A 96 11.02 11.64 -3.96
C TYR A 96 11.01 10.54 -5.01
N LYS A 97 10.34 10.78 -6.11
CA LYS A 97 10.29 9.87 -7.26
C LYS A 97 10.36 10.66 -8.57
N ASP A 98 11.24 10.28 -9.47
CA ASP A 98 11.38 10.89 -10.81
C ASP A 98 11.45 12.43 -10.77
N SER A 99 12.20 12.98 -9.81
CA SER A 99 12.32 14.42 -9.52
C SER A 99 11.05 15.09 -9.01
N GLN A 100 10.00 14.35 -8.72
CA GLN A 100 8.77 14.84 -8.11
C GLN A 100 8.84 14.67 -6.59
N GLU A 101 8.47 15.71 -5.86
CA GLU A 101 8.27 15.67 -4.42
C GLU A 101 6.86 15.18 -4.11
N ILE A 102 6.74 14.20 -3.23
CA ILE A 102 5.47 13.63 -2.79
C ILE A 102 5.40 13.74 -1.28
N GLN A 103 4.40 14.42 -0.77
CA GLN A 103 4.15 14.57 0.65
C GLN A 103 3.00 13.66 1.09
N ILE A 104 3.20 12.93 2.19
CA ILE A 104 2.22 11.97 2.71
C ILE A 104 2.02 12.24 4.20
N PHE A 105 0.76 12.32 4.62
CA PHE A 105 0.43 12.52 6.02
C PHE A 105 -0.91 11.87 6.39
N TYR A 106 -1.12 11.71 7.68
CA TYR A 106 -2.32 11.12 8.26
C TYR A 106 -3.24 12.22 8.80
N LEU A 107 -4.54 12.04 8.58
CA LEU A 107 -5.60 12.80 9.21
C LEU A 107 -6.55 11.88 9.96
N LYS A 108 -6.75 12.14 11.24
CA LYS A 108 -7.71 11.40 12.05
C LYS A 108 -9.14 11.76 11.68
N ALA A 109 -10.01 10.76 11.59
CA ALA A 109 -11.42 10.93 11.25
C ALA A 109 -12.26 11.09 12.54
N ASP A 110 -12.05 12.18 13.27
CA ASP A 110 -12.78 12.50 14.53
C ASP A 110 -13.75 13.68 14.40
N THR A 111 -13.87 14.25 13.19
CA THR A 111 -14.77 15.38 12.88
C THR A 111 -15.59 15.09 11.63
N GLU A 112 -16.75 15.75 11.48
CA GLU A 112 -17.63 15.62 10.31
C GLU A 112 -16.99 16.18 9.03
N SER A 113 -16.05 17.11 9.17
CA SER A 113 -15.33 17.72 8.05
C SER A 113 -13.94 18.17 8.45
N VAL A 114 -13.00 18.02 7.53
CA VAL A 114 -11.63 18.52 7.65
C VAL A 114 -11.30 19.36 6.42
N SER A 115 -10.75 20.55 6.64
CA SER A 115 -10.25 21.40 5.55
C SER A 115 -8.77 21.11 5.33
N LEU A 116 -8.38 20.96 4.06
CA LEU A 116 -7.01 20.75 3.63
C LEU A 116 -6.54 21.95 2.81
N GLU A 117 -5.34 22.43 3.12
CA GLU A 117 -4.64 23.36 2.25
C GLU A 117 -3.89 22.55 1.19
N VAL A 118 -4.21 22.79 -0.07
CA VAL A 118 -3.63 22.07 -1.22
C VAL A 118 -2.81 23.06 -2.04
N ALA A 119 -1.63 22.64 -2.50
CA ALA A 119 -0.82 23.46 -3.39
C ALA A 119 -1.55 23.73 -4.72
N GLU A 120 -1.42 24.95 -5.28
CA GLU A 120 -2.16 25.38 -6.49
C GLU A 120 -1.85 24.47 -7.71
N ASP A 121 -0.65 23.95 -7.80
CA ASP A 121 -0.13 23.10 -8.91
C ASP A 121 0.01 21.62 -8.53
N GLY A 122 -0.46 21.25 -7.34
CA GLY A 122 -0.39 19.88 -6.84
C GLY A 122 -1.58 19.02 -7.23
N SER A 123 -1.38 17.73 -7.33
CA SER A 123 -2.46 16.74 -7.33
C SER A 123 -2.58 16.07 -5.97
N LEU A 124 -3.82 15.81 -5.54
CA LEU A 124 -4.14 15.28 -4.23
C LEU A 124 -4.88 13.94 -4.35
N SER A 125 -4.48 12.98 -3.52
CA SER A 125 -5.24 11.75 -3.28
C SER A 125 -5.60 11.64 -1.81
N VAL A 126 -6.84 11.24 -1.54
CA VAL A 126 -7.35 10.98 -0.20
C VAL A 126 -7.83 9.54 -0.14
N SER A 127 -7.30 8.75 0.79
CA SER A 127 -7.67 7.36 0.98
C SER A 127 -7.94 7.06 2.44
N GLY A 128 -9.07 6.42 2.74
CA GLY A 128 -9.32 5.89 4.09
C GLY A 128 -8.32 4.78 4.44
N ASN A 129 -7.79 4.79 5.65
CA ASN A 129 -6.87 3.75 6.14
C ASN A 129 -7.58 2.49 6.67
N ASN A 130 -8.92 2.47 6.63
CA ASN A 130 -9.80 1.40 7.14
C ASN A 130 -9.68 1.14 8.66
N VAL A 131 -9.12 2.08 9.40
CA VAL A 131 -8.95 2.00 10.87
C VAL A 131 -9.60 3.21 11.54
N ASP A 132 -9.03 4.39 11.39
CA ASP A 132 -9.39 5.55 12.18
C ASP A 132 -9.18 6.90 11.47
N GLY A 133 -8.88 6.90 10.19
CA GLY A 133 -8.63 8.15 9.47
C GLY A 133 -8.29 8.00 7.99
N TYR A 134 -7.65 9.03 7.48
CA TYR A 134 -7.33 9.21 6.08
C TYR A 134 -5.82 9.36 5.88
N ILE A 135 -5.32 8.81 4.80
CA ILE A 135 -3.99 9.07 4.26
C ILE A 135 -4.12 10.06 3.12
N ILE A 136 -3.42 11.15 3.23
CA ILE A 136 -3.35 12.20 2.24
C ILE A 136 -2.02 12.08 1.52
N THR A 137 -2.07 12.09 0.19
CA THR A 137 -0.89 12.07 -0.67
C THR A 137 -0.97 13.25 -1.61
N GLU A 138 0.02 14.13 -1.54
CA GLU A 138 0.12 15.34 -2.36
C GLU A 138 1.37 15.25 -3.24
N TRP A 139 1.16 15.33 -4.56
CA TRP A 139 2.26 15.42 -5.53
C TRP A 139 2.51 16.89 -5.83
N ARG A 140 3.71 17.35 -5.52
CA ARG A 140 4.15 18.72 -5.76
C ARG A 140 4.97 18.78 -7.04
N GLY A 141 4.61 19.71 -7.90
CA GLY A 141 5.27 19.92 -9.18
C GLY A 141 6.69 20.45 -9.07
#